data_5582fe8423a784d88609eb3c95bbcbcc
#
_entry.id   5582fe8423a784d88609eb3c95bbcbcc
#
_cell.length_a   1.000
_cell.length_b   1.000
_cell.length_c   1.000
_cell.angle_alpha   90.00
_cell.angle_beta   90.00
_cell.angle_gamma   90.00
#
_symmetry.space_group_name_H-M   'P 1'
#
loop_
_entity.id
_entity.type
_entity.pdbx_description
1 polymer ?
#
loop_
_entity_poly.entity_id
_entity_poly.type
_entity_poly.pdbx_seq_one_letter_code
_entity_poly.pdbx_strand_id
1 'polypeptide(L)'
;RESFCYPEDEHIQAVIALGHSGEEGIGRKLIGSLFPMKKKPWYERISGQDSYPHWIQEGMEAVALAPSALNKQKPKFFYEHGELRASVPDNYDMDMVDLGIAKYHFLKGVGEGTFPFGNGAKYQKEENS
;
A
#
# COMPACT_ATOMS: atom_id res chain seq x y z
N ARG A 1 -22.17 1.23 13.87
CA ARG A 1 -21.60 0.12 14.57
C ARG A 1 -22.65 -0.90 15.03
N GLU A 2 -23.76 -0.40 15.54
CA GLU A 2 -24.87 -1.26 15.93
C GLU A 2 -25.54 -1.93 14.73
N SER A 3 -25.26 -1.42 13.52
CA SER A 3 -25.79 -1.98 12.27
C SER A 3 -25.07 -3.24 11.82
N PHE A 4 -23.96 -3.61 12.47
CA PHE A 4 -23.15 -4.73 12.06
C PHE A 4 -23.25 -5.88 13.04
N CYS A 5 -23.48 -7.09 12.52
CA CYS A 5 -23.46 -8.32 13.30
C CYS A 5 -22.25 -9.14 12.87
N TYR A 6 -21.44 -9.53 13.83
CA TYR A 6 -20.28 -10.39 13.57
C TYR A 6 -19.94 -11.21 14.81
N PRO A 7 -19.27 -12.37 14.65
CA PRO A 7 -18.88 -13.21 15.78
C PRO A 7 -18.00 -12.48 16.79
N GLU A 8 -18.08 -12.86 18.06
CA GLU A 8 -17.31 -12.24 19.14
C GLU A 8 -15.79 -12.39 18.99
N ASP A 9 -15.35 -13.47 18.34
CA ASP A 9 -13.93 -13.75 18.12
C ASP A 9 -13.36 -13.05 16.89
N GLU A 10 -14.17 -12.24 16.21
CA GLU A 10 -13.75 -11.47 15.04
C GLU A 10 -13.90 -9.99 15.33
N HIS A 11 -13.14 -9.18 14.64
CA HIS A 11 -13.31 -7.74 14.68
C HIS A 11 -13.22 -7.14 13.28
N ILE A 12 -13.86 -5.99 13.11
CA ILE A 12 -13.92 -5.31 11.82
C ILE A 12 -12.61 -4.56 11.60
N GLN A 13 -11.86 -4.94 10.56
CA GLN A 13 -10.62 -4.25 10.19
C GLN A 13 -10.90 -3.01 9.35
N ALA A 14 -11.87 -3.09 8.46
CA ALA A 14 -12.18 -2.00 7.57
C ALA A 14 -13.62 -2.10 7.09
N VAL A 15 -14.18 -0.98 6.71
CA VAL A 15 -15.52 -0.90 6.15
C VAL A 15 -15.44 -0.15 4.84
N ILE A 16 -16.06 -0.69 3.79
CA ILE A 16 -16.12 -0.05 2.48
C ILE A 16 -17.58 0.30 2.20
N ALA A 17 -17.84 1.58 2.02
CA ALA A 17 -19.17 2.04 1.66
C ALA A 17 -19.34 1.98 0.14
N LEU A 18 -20.42 1.35 -0.31
CA LEU A 18 -20.75 1.24 -1.73
C LEU A 18 -22.00 2.04 -2.02
N GLY A 19 -22.01 2.72 -3.15
CA GLY A 19 -23.16 3.52 -3.54
C GLY A 19 -22.83 4.40 -4.73
N HIS A 20 -23.78 5.27 -5.06
CA HIS A 20 -23.58 6.24 -6.12
C HIS A 20 -23.06 7.55 -5.53
N SER A 21 -22.17 8.22 -6.29
CA SER A 21 -21.62 9.50 -5.87
C SER A 21 -22.70 10.57 -5.87
N GLY A 22 -22.77 11.34 -4.77
CA GLY A 22 -23.58 12.54 -4.69
C GLY A 22 -22.73 13.77 -5.00
N GLU A 23 -23.31 14.94 -4.76
CA GLU A 23 -22.57 16.19 -4.90
C GLU A 23 -21.51 16.31 -3.81
N GLU A 24 -20.36 16.89 -4.14
CA GLU A 24 -19.33 17.14 -3.16
C GLU A 24 -19.80 18.15 -2.13
N GLY A 25 -19.77 17.77 -0.87
CA GLY A 25 -20.07 18.66 0.23
C GLY A 25 -18.88 19.56 0.60
N ILE A 26 -19.17 20.61 1.36
CA ILE A 26 -18.15 21.54 1.84
C ILE A 26 -17.08 20.81 2.66
N GLY A 27 -17.48 19.84 3.49
CA GLY A 27 -16.54 19.07 4.31
C GLY A 27 -15.50 18.32 3.49
N ARG A 28 -15.92 17.75 2.37
CA ARG A 28 -15.00 17.03 1.48
C ARG A 28 -13.98 17.97 0.85
N LYS A 29 -14.43 19.17 0.45
CA LYS A 29 -13.53 20.18 -0.11
C LYS A 29 -12.52 20.67 0.93
N LEU A 30 -12.95 20.83 2.17
CA LEU A 30 -12.05 21.24 3.25
C LEU A 30 -11.00 20.18 3.54
N ILE A 31 -11.41 18.90 3.59
CA ILE A 31 -10.48 17.81 3.81
C ILE A 31 -9.45 17.75 2.67
N GLY A 32 -9.90 17.92 1.43
CA GLY A 32 -9.02 17.95 0.28
C GLY A 32 -8.01 19.10 0.31
N SER A 33 -8.35 20.23 0.91
CA SER A 33 -7.43 21.35 1.04
C SER A 33 -6.44 21.18 2.19
N LEU A 34 -6.85 20.45 3.25
CA LEU A 34 -5.99 20.19 4.40
C LEU A 34 -4.98 19.06 4.16
N PHE A 35 -5.35 18.09 3.35
CA PHE A 35 -4.50 16.93 3.07
C PHE A 35 -4.16 16.89 1.59
N PRO A 36 -2.94 17.30 1.21
CA PRO A 36 -2.53 17.28 -0.19
C PRO A 36 -2.69 15.89 -0.78
N MET A 37 -3.28 15.81 -1.96
CA MET A 37 -3.49 14.56 -2.67
C MET A 37 -2.32 14.18 -3.58
N LYS A 38 -1.22 14.90 -3.44
CA LYS A 38 -0.03 14.67 -4.27
C LYS A 38 0.63 13.35 -3.87
N LYS A 39 0.92 12.51 -4.87
CA LYS A 39 1.62 11.25 -4.67
C LYS A 39 3.12 11.45 -4.81
N LYS A 40 3.89 10.71 -4.00
CA LYS A 40 5.33 10.67 -4.14
C LYS A 40 5.69 9.86 -5.39
N PRO A 41 6.72 10.30 -6.17
CA PRO A 41 7.21 9.46 -7.26
C PRO A 41 7.75 8.13 -6.72
N TRP A 42 7.72 7.09 -7.56
CA TRP A 42 8.10 5.76 -7.10
C TRP A 42 9.54 5.70 -6.57
N TYR A 43 10.45 6.44 -7.16
CA TYR A 43 11.86 6.39 -6.77
C TYR A 43 12.13 7.00 -5.38
N GLU A 44 11.19 7.74 -4.82
CA GLU A 44 11.30 8.23 -3.44
C GLU A 44 10.87 7.19 -2.42
N ARG A 45 10.27 6.11 -2.88
CA ARG A 45 9.71 5.07 -2.00
C ARG A 45 10.51 3.78 -2.01
N ILE A 46 11.68 3.78 -2.66
CA ILE A 46 12.58 2.62 -2.71
C ILE A 46 14.01 3.08 -2.52
N SER A 47 14.81 2.24 -1.89
CA SER A 47 16.23 2.52 -1.64
C SER A 47 17.04 1.23 -1.71
N GLY A 48 18.36 1.33 -1.61
CA GLY A 48 19.26 0.20 -1.56
C GLY A 48 20.26 0.15 -2.71
N GLN A 49 19.89 0.65 -3.88
CA GLN A 49 20.76 0.68 -5.05
C GLN A 49 20.58 1.97 -5.84
N ASP A 50 21.50 2.27 -6.73
CA ASP A 50 21.43 3.46 -7.60
C ASP A 50 20.50 3.22 -8.78
N SER A 51 20.37 1.98 -9.22
CA SER A 51 19.49 1.63 -10.34
C SER A 51 18.76 0.34 -10.03
N TYR A 52 17.61 0.14 -10.67
CA TYR A 52 16.74 -0.99 -10.39
C TYR A 52 16.36 -1.70 -11.69
N PRO A 53 16.19 -3.05 -11.64
CA PRO A 53 15.68 -3.79 -12.80
C PRO A 53 14.32 -3.27 -13.25
N HIS A 54 13.99 -3.50 -14.50
CA HIS A 54 12.73 -3.03 -15.09
C HIS A 54 11.50 -3.54 -14.33
N TRP A 55 11.51 -4.80 -13.90
CA TRP A 55 10.37 -5.36 -13.17
C TRP A 55 10.13 -4.66 -11.83
N ILE A 56 11.21 -4.21 -11.17
CA ILE A 56 11.10 -3.41 -9.94
C ILE A 56 10.44 -2.08 -10.25
N GLN A 57 10.84 -1.43 -11.34
CA GLN A 57 10.24 -0.15 -11.74
C GLN A 57 8.75 -0.30 -12.02
N GLU A 58 8.34 -1.36 -12.73
CA GLU A 58 6.93 -1.62 -12.99
C GLU A 58 6.13 -1.78 -11.70
N GLY A 59 6.66 -2.55 -10.75
CA GLY A 59 6.01 -2.74 -9.47
C GLY A 59 5.90 -1.45 -8.69
N MET A 60 6.98 -0.67 -8.66
CA MET A 60 7.01 0.59 -7.90
C MET A 60 6.12 1.67 -8.52
N GLU A 61 5.98 1.69 -9.84
CA GLU A 61 5.04 2.60 -10.48
C GLU A 61 3.60 2.31 -10.05
N ALA A 62 3.26 1.04 -9.90
CA ALA A 62 1.96 0.64 -9.37
C ALA A 62 1.81 1.04 -7.90
N VAL A 63 2.88 0.87 -7.09
CA VAL A 63 2.88 1.28 -5.69
C VAL A 63 2.63 2.79 -5.55
N ALA A 64 3.17 3.58 -6.46
CA ALA A 64 2.99 5.03 -6.42
C ALA A 64 1.52 5.43 -6.56
N LEU A 65 0.68 4.56 -7.13
CA LEU A 65 -0.75 4.79 -7.27
C LEU A 65 -1.55 4.27 -6.07
N ALA A 66 -0.92 3.52 -5.17
CA ALA A 66 -1.61 2.89 -4.05
C ALA A 66 -2.13 3.94 -3.05
N PRO A 67 -3.38 3.80 -2.58
CA PRO A 67 -3.88 4.69 -1.53
C PRO A 67 -3.22 4.39 -0.19
N SER A 68 -3.21 5.36 0.70
CA SER A 68 -2.75 5.19 2.06
C SER A 68 -3.53 6.12 2.99
N ALA A 69 -3.54 5.78 4.28
CA ALA A 69 -4.27 6.57 5.28
C ALA A 69 -3.73 8.00 5.29
N LEU A 70 -4.63 8.98 5.12
CA LEU A 70 -4.30 10.39 5.05
C LEU A 70 -3.23 10.73 4.00
N ASN A 71 -3.08 9.88 3.00
CA ASN A 71 -2.09 10.02 1.93
C ASN A 71 -0.65 10.13 2.45
N LYS A 72 -0.37 9.54 3.59
CA LYS A 72 0.97 9.60 4.21
C LYS A 72 2.03 8.80 3.46
N GLN A 73 1.62 7.79 2.71
CA GLN A 73 2.52 7.01 1.86
C GLN A 73 3.72 6.46 2.62
N LYS A 74 3.46 5.89 3.80
CA LYS A 74 4.50 5.36 4.70
C LYS A 74 5.21 4.11 4.20
N PRO A 75 4.54 3.17 3.48
CA PRO A 75 5.25 1.98 3.03
C PRO A 75 6.45 2.32 2.15
N LYS A 76 7.58 1.71 2.45
CA LYS A 76 8.81 1.88 1.70
C LYS A 76 9.40 0.53 1.33
N PHE A 77 10.10 0.50 0.22
CA PHE A 77 10.71 -0.71 -0.30
C PHE A 77 12.24 -0.58 -0.24
N PHE A 78 12.89 -1.70 -0.09
CA PHE A 78 14.35 -1.76 -0.05
C PHE A 78 14.79 -2.90 -0.95
N TYR A 79 15.66 -2.60 -1.91
CA TYR A 79 16.15 -3.59 -2.86
C TYR A 79 17.66 -3.59 -2.89
N GLU A 80 18.27 -4.72 -2.57
CA GLU A 80 19.72 -4.87 -2.56
C GLU A 80 20.07 -6.33 -2.79
N HIS A 81 21.08 -6.59 -3.62
CA HIS A 81 21.58 -7.93 -3.91
C HIS A 81 20.48 -8.93 -4.34
N GLY A 82 19.55 -8.46 -5.12
CA GLY A 82 18.46 -9.30 -5.62
C GLY A 82 17.33 -9.54 -4.64
N GLU A 83 17.40 -8.98 -3.44
CA GLU A 83 16.34 -9.11 -2.43
C GLU A 83 15.53 -7.84 -2.30
N LEU A 84 14.22 -7.97 -2.36
CA LEU A 84 13.28 -6.85 -2.20
C LEU A 84 12.47 -7.04 -0.93
N ARG A 85 12.43 -6.00 -0.09
CA ARG A 85 11.66 -6.00 1.14
C ARG A 85 10.73 -4.77 1.15
N ALA A 86 9.60 -4.92 1.81
CA ALA A 86 8.66 -3.82 2.01
C ALA A 86 8.40 -3.63 3.50
N SER A 87 8.39 -2.39 3.95
CA SER A 87 8.25 -2.09 5.37
C SER A 87 7.54 -0.77 5.62
N VAL A 88 7.07 -0.61 6.86
CA VAL A 88 6.59 0.66 7.40
C VAL A 88 7.34 0.94 8.70
N PRO A 89 7.44 2.22 9.11
CA PRO A 89 8.20 2.57 10.33
C PRO A 89 7.65 1.94 11.61
N ASP A 90 6.34 1.76 11.69
CA ASP A 90 5.67 1.27 12.89
C ASP A 90 4.77 0.09 12.56
N ASN A 91 4.38 -0.67 13.59
CA ASN A 91 3.46 -1.80 13.43
C ASN A 91 2.03 -1.43 13.82
N TYR A 92 1.65 -0.16 13.68
CA TYR A 92 0.28 0.25 13.90
C TYR A 92 -0.66 -0.35 12.86
N ASP A 93 -1.89 -0.65 13.27
CA ASP A 93 -2.86 -1.32 12.41
C ASP A 93 -3.03 -0.64 11.05
N MET A 94 -3.18 0.68 11.02
CA MET A 94 -3.37 1.40 9.76
C MET A 94 -2.11 1.39 8.89
N ASP A 95 -0.93 1.44 9.50
CA ASP A 95 0.33 1.36 8.76
C ASP A 95 0.48 -0.03 8.15
N MET A 96 0.08 -1.07 8.88
CA MET A 96 0.13 -2.45 8.36
C MET A 96 -0.88 -2.67 7.23
N VAL A 97 -2.05 -2.03 7.30
CA VAL A 97 -3.03 -2.06 6.19
C VAL A 97 -2.43 -1.38 4.96
N ASP A 98 -1.84 -0.20 5.14
CA ASP A 98 -1.20 0.52 4.05
C ASP A 98 -0.08 -0.29 3.42
N LEU A 99 0.70 -1.01 4.24
CA LEU A 99 1.76 -1.89 3.76
C LEU A 99 1.18 -3.02 2.90
N GLY A 100 0.09 -3.63 3.35
CA GLY A 100 -0.60 -4.68 2.58
C GLY A 100 -1.10 -4.16 1.23
N ILE A 101 -1.66 -2.95 1.21
CA ILE A 101 -2.14 -2.32 -0.02
C ILE A 101 -0.96 -2.07 -0.97
N ALA A 102 0.16 -1.56 -0.44
CA ALA A 102 1.34 -1.30 -1.26
C ALA A 102 1.91 -2.61 -1.85
N LYS A 103 1.99 -3.67 -1.04
CA LYS A 103 2.42 -4.99 -1.52
C LYS A 103 1.52 -5.51 -2.64
N TYR A 104 0.21 -5.37 -2.48
CA TYR A 104 -0.74 -5.81 -3.48
C TYR A 104 -0.55 -5.06 -4.80
N HIS A 105 -0.40 -3.74 -4.73
CA HIS A 105 -0.15 -2.93 -5.92
C HIS A 105 1.14 -3.34 -6.60
N PHE A 106 2.20 -3.60 -5.82
CA PHE A 106 3.46 -4.06 -6.38
C PHE A 106 3.28 -5.37 -7.16
N LEU A 107 2.58 -6.33 -6.55
CA LEU A 107 2.34 -7.63 -7.18
C LEU A 107 1.54 -7.48 -8.49
N LYS A 108 0.56 -6.59 -8.50
CA LYS A 108 -0.23 -6.33 -9.71
C LYS A 108 0.60 -5.66 -10.80
N GLY A 109 1.51 -4.76 -10.42
CA GLY A 109 2.39 -4.11 -11.38
C GLY A 109 3.40 -5.06 -12.00
N VAL A 110 3.96 -5.95 -11.20
CA VAL A 110 4.92 -6.96 -11.67
C VAL A 110 4.23 -8.11 -12.40
N GLY A 111 3.08 -8.54 -11.91
CA GLY A 111 2.31 -9.63 -12.51
C GLY A 111 2.65 -11.03 -12.02
N GLU A 112 3.62 -11.16 -11.12
CA GLU A 112 4.02 -12.48 -10.58
C GLU A 112 4.60 -12.34 -9.18
N GLY A 113 4.75 -13.47 -8.48
CA GLY A 113 5.38 -13.53 -7.18
C GLY A 113 4.43 -13.30 -6.02
N THR A 114 4.97 -13.33 -4.82
CA THR A 114 4.21 -13.14 -3.59
C THR A 114 4.97 -12.27 -2.61
N PHE A 115 4.20 -11.56 -1.77
CA PHE A 115 4.73 -10.84 -0.62
C PHE A 115 4.12 -11.46 0.63
N PRO A 116 4.92 -12.12 1.47
CA PRO A 116 4.41 -12.64 2.73
C PRO A 116 3.91 -11.53 3.64
N PHE A 117 3.04 -11.88 4.56
CA PHE A 117 2.58 -10.97 5.60
C PHE A 117 3.76 -10.56 6.49
N GLY A 118 3.74 -9.32 6.93
CA GLY A 118 4.69 -8.83 7.91
C GLY A 118 5.49 -7.62 7.46
N ASN A 119 5.92 -6.86 8.45
CA ASN A 119 6.75 -5.68 8.24
C ASN A 119 8.19 -6.14 7.96
N GLY A 120 8.73 -5.71 6.82
CA GLY A 120 10.06 -6.11 6.40
C GLY A 120 10.12 -7.46 5.69
N ALA A 121 8.96 -8.05 5.35
CA ALA A 121 8.93 -9.31 4.64
C ALA A 121 9.51 -9.19 3.22
N LYS A 122 10.12 -10.26 2.77
CA LYS A 122 10.82 -10.29 1.49
C LYS A 122 9.93 -10.81 0.37
N TYR A 123 9.94 -10.10 -0.76
CA TYR A 123 9.27 -10.54 -1.98
C TYR A 123 9.82 -11.88 -2.44
N GLN A 124 8.93 -12.77 -2.84
CA GLN A 124 9.29 -14.09 -3.33
C GLN A 124 8.84 -14.23 -4.77
N LYS A 125 9.79 -14.42 -5.67
CA LYS A 125 9.50 -14.62 -7.06
C LYS A 125 8.93 -16.03 -7.26
N GLU A 126 7.94 -16.15 -8.16
CA GLU A 126 7.41 -17.45 -8.51
C GLU A 126 8.49 -18.30 -9.16
N GLU A 127 8.73 -19.48 -8.59
CA GLU A 127 9.63 -20.44 -9.23
C GLU A 127 8.84 -21.23 -10.28
N ASN A 128 9.26 -21.09 -11.51
CA ASN A 128 8.77 -21.95 -12.58
C ASN A 128 9.49 -23.27 -12.48
N SER A 129 8.86 -24.19 -11.82
CA SER A 129 9.40 -25.55 -11.74
C SER A 129 9.01 -26.33 -12.99
#